data_de71b6e2c1dddfbbf13e70fc402d3cf0
#
_entry.id   de71b6e2c1dddfbbf13e70fc402d3cf0
#
_cell.length_a   1.000
_cell.length_b   1.000
_cell.length_c   1.000
_cell.angle_alpha   90.00
_cell.angle_beta   90.00
_cell.angle_gamma   90.00
#
_symmetry.space_group_name_H-M   'P 1'
#
loop_
_entity.id
_entity.type
_entity.pdbx_description
1 polymer ?
#
loop_
_entity_poly.entity_id
_entity_poly.type
_entity_poly.pdbx_seq_one_letter_code
_entity_poly.pdbx_strand_id
1 'polypeptide(L)'
;MPDKPFKRILLKLSGESLKGERSHGIDPDSLDYMAEEIKAVTSKGIELGIVVGGGNIWRGSEAEIEGMERASADYAGMLATVISALALQDSLERKHKLNTRTLSAINIQQVAEPYIRRRAIRHLEKGRIVLFAAGTGNPFVTTDTGSALRALEIEADVLLMAKNDVDGVYDKDPKLDKSAVRYESISYLDAIEKRLKVMDSTALSLCMEYNLSLIHI
;
A
#
# COMPACT_ATOMS: atom_id res chain seq x y z
N MET A 1 11.98 13.46 -14.26
CA MET A 1 10.91 13.70 -13.27
C MET A 1 9.88 14.64 -13.88
N PRO A 2 8.59 14.55 -13.58
CA PRO A 2 7.61 15.47 -14.14
C PRO A 2 7.91 16.91 -13.68
N ASP A 3 7.77 17.89 -14.58
CA ASP A 3 7.98 19.32 -14.29
C ASP A 3 6.96 19.92 -13.30
N LYS A 4 5.94 19.16 -12.91
CA LYS A 4 4.92 19.56 -11.92
C LYS A 4 5.04 18.73 -10.67
N PRO A 5 4.92 19.34 -9.47
CA PRO A 5 4.87 18.58 -8.22
C PRO A 5 3.62 17.68 -8.23
N PHE A 6 3.75 16.47 -7.69
CA PHE A 6 2.62 15.56 -7.50
C PHE A 6 1.60 16.19 -6.55
N LYS A 7 0.34 16.15 -6.93
CA LYS A 7 -0.77 16.66 -6.12
C LYS A 7 -1.47 15.54 -5.36
N ARG A 8 -1.72 14.41 -6.04
CA ARG A 8 -2.40 13.26 -5.46
C ARG A 8 -1.51 12.04 -5.51
N ILE A 9 -1.28 11.42 -4.37
CA ILE A 9 -0.37 10.29 -4.21
C ILE A 9 -1.13 9.12 -3.63
N LEU A 10 -0.91 7.92 -4.15
CA LEU A 10 -1.19 6.69 -3.43
C LEU A 10 0.10 6.13 -2.86
N LEU A 11 0.13 5.94 -1.55
CA LEU A 11 1.23 5.28 -0.83
C LEU A 11 0.82 3.85 -0.48
N LYS A 12 1.62 2.89 -0.89
CA LYS A 12 1.48 1.50 -0.45
C LYS A 12 2.49 1.19 0.64
N LEU A 13 1.99 0.79 1.79
CA LEU A 13 2.77 0.35 2.94
C LEU A 13 2.70 -1.16 3.11
N SER A 14 3.84 -1.78 3.41
CA SER A 14 3.83 -3.17 3.86
C SER A 14 3.24 -3.26 5.26
N GLY A 15 2.41 -4.27 5.53
CA GLY A 15 2.00 -4.58 6.90
C GLY A 15 3.19 -4.84 7.81
N GLU A 16 4.25 -5.44 7.28
CA GLU A 16 5.51 -5.68 8.01
C GLU A 16 6.11 -4.40 8.61
N SER A 17 5.92 -3.25 7.98
CA SER A 17 6.40 -1.96 8.50
C SER A 17 5.69 -1.53 9.79
N LEU A 18 4.51 -2.11 10.08
CA LEU A 18 3.73 -1.79 11.28
C LEU A 18 4.08 -2.64 12.50
N LYS A 19 4.83 -3.71 12.32
CA LYS A 19 5.17 -4.60 13.45
C LYS A 19 6.45 -4.21 14.19
N GLY A 20 7.27 -3.32 13.62
CA GLY A 20 8.59 -3.01 14.16
C GLY A 20 9.46 -4.26 14.28
N GLU A 21 10.13 -4.42 15.41
CA GLU A 21 10.95 -5.60 15.72
C GLU A 21 10.14 -6.80 16.25
N ARG A 22 8.83 -6.68 16.37
CA ARG A 22 7.96 -7.79 16.82
C ARG A 22 7.87 -8.87 15.77
N SER A 23 7.65 -10.11 16.19
CA SER A 23 7.40 -11.23 15.28
C SER A 23 6.09 -11.07 14.49
N HIS A 24 5.06 -10.47 15.10
CA HIS A 24 3.74 -10.26 14.53
C HIS A 24 3.00 -9.10 15.22
N GLY A 25 1.87 -8.68 14.64
CA GLY A 25 0.99 -7.67 15.23
C GLY A 25 1.38 -6.25 14.83
N ILE A 26 1.09 -5.31 15.71
CA ILE A 26 1.26 -3.87 15.47
C ILE A 26 2.08 -3.28 16.60
N ASP A 27 3.13 -2.56 16.26
CA ASP A 27 3.98 -1.85 17.19
C ASP A 27 3.59 -0.38 17.29
N PRO A 28 3.29 0.13 18.49
CA PRO A 28 2.86 1.53 18.66
C PRO A 28 3.91 2.56 18.23
N ASP A 29 5.20 2.29 18.41
CA ASP A 29 6.26 3.23 18.04
C ASP A 29 6.43 3.29 16.51
N SER A 30 6.31 2.16 15.83
CA SER A 30 6.30 2.09 14.37
C SER A 30 5.09 2.82 13.77
N LEU A 31 3.90 2.72 14.41
CA LEU A 31 2.72 3.48 14.00
C LEU A 31 2.93 4.98 14.17
N ASP A 32 3.52 5.40 15.27
CA ASP A 32 3.75 6.82 15.58
C ASP A 32 4.75 7.44 14.61
N TYR A 33 5.88 6.75 14.37
CA TYR A 33 6.85 7.14 13.35
C TYR A 33 6.20 7.31 11.96
N MET A 34 5.41 6.33 11.54
CA MET A 34 4.72 6.38 10.24
C MET A 34 3.71 7.53 10.17
N ALA A 35 3.00 7.80 11.25
CA ALA A 35 2.05 8.91 11.32
C ALA A 35 2.75 10.28 11.27
N GLU A 36 3.95 10.42 11.84
CA GLU A 36 4.77 11.63 11.73
C GLU A 36 5.22 11.88 10.28
N GLU A 37 5.72 10.85 9.59
CA GLU A 37 6.10 10.94 8.18
C GLU A 37 4.91 11.32 7.29
N ILE A 38 3.75 10.69 7.50
CA ILE A 38 2.51 11.02 6.79
C ILE A 38 2.11 12.47 7.03
N LYS A 39 2.23 12.96 8.26
CA LYS A 39 1.96 14.35 8.62
C LYS A 39 2.88 15.32 7.89
N ALA A 40 4.17 15.01 7.82
CA ALA A 40 5.15 15.82 7.11
C ALA A 40 4.81 15.96 5.61
N VAL A 41 4.33 14.87 4.98
CA VAL A 41 3.91 14.88 3.57
C VAL A 41 2.62 15.66 3.38
N THR A 42 1.58 15.41 4.19
CA THR A 42 0.26 16.03 4.03
C THR A 42 0.26 17.51 4.38
N SER A 43 1.16 17.98 5.25
CA SER A 43 1.35 19.41 5.54
C SER A 43 1.76 20.25 4.32
N LYS A 44 2.26 19.61 3.26
CA LYS A 44 2.60 20.24 1.97
C LYS A 44 1.40 20.38 1.02
N GLY A 45 0.20 20.05 1.47
CA GLY A 45 -1.04 20.14 0.67
C GLY A 45 -1.24 18.97 -0.30
N ILE A 46 -0.55 17.84 -0.08
CA ILE A 46 -0.68 16.63 -0.89
C ILE A 46 -1.96 15.89 -0.49
N GLU A 47 -2.76 15.50 -1.48
CA GLU A 47 -3.89 14.59 -1.33
C GLU A 47 -3.35 13.15 -1.24
N LEU A 48 -3.49 12.51 -0.06
CA LEU A 48 -2.85 11.23 0.22
C LEU A 48 -3.85 10.10 0.42
N GLY A 49 -3.80 9.10 -0.48
CA GLY A 49 -4.39 7.79 -0.30
C GLY A 49 -3.34 6.79 0.20
N ILE A 50 -3.71 5.88 1.07
CA ILE A 50 -2.79 4.88 1.64
C ILE A 50 -3.43 3.50 1.55
N VAL A 51 -2.69 2.53 1.03
CA VAL A 51 -3.01 1.10 1.12
C VAL A 51 -2.05 0.44 2.11
N VAL A 52 -2.59 -0.26 3.08
CA VAL A 52 -1.80 -1.00 4.08
C VAL A 52 -1.97 -2.49 3.88
N GLY A 53 -0.87 -3.24 3.88
CA GLY A 53 -0.90 -4.70 3.88
C GLY A 53 -1.31 -5.29 5.22
N GLY A 54 -1.64 -6.59 5.22
CA GLY A 54 -2.03 -7.33 6.42
C GLY A 54 -0.99 -8.37 6.90
N GLY A 55 0.18 -8.45 6.23
CA GLY A 55 1.17 -9.50 6.48
C GLY A 55 1.81 -9.52 7.88
N ASN A 56 1.67 -8.43 8.63
CA ASN A 56 2.05 -8.35 10.04
C ASN A 56 1.12 -9.12 10.99
N ILE A 57 -0.10 -9.45 10.53
CA ILE A 57 -1.14 -10.12 11.32
C ILE A 57 -1.45 -11.49 10.72
N TRP A 58 -1.56 -11.58 9.39
CA TRP A 58 -1.97 -12.78 8.69
C TRP A 58 -1.29 -12.90 7.32
N ARG A 59 -0.74 -14.08 7.03
CA ARG A 59 -0.14 -14.40 5.74
C ARG A 59 -0.92 -15.53 5.07
N GLY A 60 -1.71 -15.17 4.05
CA GLY A 60 -2.55 -16.12 3.33
C GLY A 60 -1.78 -17.27 2.68
N SER A 61 -0.56 -17.00 2.18
CA SER A 61 0.30 -18.03 1.59
C SER A 61 0.78 -19.08 2.62
N GLU A 62 1.05 -18.69 3.85
CA GLU A 62 1.42 -19.61 4.91
C GLU A 62 0.23 -20.46 5.33
N ALA A 63 -0.95 -19.85 5.50
CA ALA A 63 -2.18 -20.57 5.82
C ALA A 63 -2.62 -21.56 4.73
N GLU A 64 -2.38 -21.23 3.45
CA GLU A 64 -2.62 -22.14 2.32
C GLU A 64 -1.70 -23.36 2.38
N ILE A 65 -0.42 -23.19 2.71
CA ILE A 65 0.54 -24.28 2.90
C ILE A 65 0.10 -25.20 4.07
N GLU A 66 -0.50 -24.63 5.10
CA GLU A 66 -1.04 -25.37 6.26
C GLU A 66 -2.40 -26.04 5.97
N GLY A 67 -2.93 -25.94 4.75
CA GLY A 67 -4.13 -26.62 4.27
C GLY A 67 -5.41 -25.81 4.31
N MET A 68 -5.34 -24.50 4.55
CA MET A 68 -6.51 -23.63 4.45
C MET A 68 -6.86 -23.39 2.98
N GLU A 69 -8.16 -23.33 2.67
CA GLU A 69 -8.61 -22.93 1.33
C GLU A 69 -8.11 -21.53 0.98
N ARG A 70 -7.54 -21.37 -0.21
CA ARG A 70 -6.91 -20.12 -0.64
C ARG A 70 -7.83 -18.91 -0.55
N ALA A 71 -9.07 -19.03 -1.00
CA ALA A 71 -10.03 -17.93 -0.95
C ALA A 71 -10.32 -17.49 0.50
N SER A 72 -10.49 -18.45 1.41
CA SER A 72 -10.70 -18.21 2.84
C SER A 72 -9.47 -17.56 3.49
N ALA A 73 -8.26 -18.00 3.14
CA ALA A 73 -7.01 -17.43 3.61
C ALA A 73 -6.83 -15.96 3.14
N ASP A 74 -7.22 -15.68 1.89
CA ASP A 74 -7.18 -14.32 1.34
C ASP A 74 -8.21 -13.40 2.03
N TYR A 75 -9.43 -13.87 2.33
CA TYR A 75 -10.40 -13.09 3.12
C TYR A 75 -9.89 -12.79 4.52
N ALA A 76 -9.24 -13.73 5.20
CA ALA A 76 -8.60 -13.48 6.48
C ALA A 76 -7.50 -12.42 6.35
N GLY A 77 -6.69 -12.46 5.29
CA GLY A 77 -5.72 -11.42 4.96
C GLY A 77 -6.35 -10.04 4.72
N MET A 78 -7.50 -9.99 4.03
CA MET A 78 -8.24 -8.73 3.85
C MET A 78 -8.71 -8.14 5.18
N LEU A 79 -9.22 -8.97 6.11
CA LEU A 79 -9.59 -8.54 7.46
C LEU A 79 -8.37 -8.05 8.25
N ALA A 80 -7.22 -8.68 8.09
CA ALA A 80 -5.97 -8.23 8.70
C ALA A 80 -5.58 -6.82 8.22
N THR A 81 -5.81 -6.48 6.95
CA THR A 81 -5.59 -5.10 6.45
C THR A 81 -6.54 -4.10 7.11
N VAL A 82 -7.78 -4.49 7.44
CA VAL A 82 -8.73 -3.63 8.15
C VAL A 82 -8.21 -3.31 9.54
N ILE A 83 -7.70 -4.31 10.27
CA ILE A 83 -7.10 -4.09 11.60
C ILE A 83 -5.92 -3.11 11.50
N SER A 84 -5.01 -3.32 10.55
CA SER A 84 -3.86 -2.43 10.33
C SER A 84 -4.30 -0.99 9.98
N ALA A 85 -5.32 -0.84 9.13
CA ALA A 85 -5.86 0.46 8.75
C ALA A 85 -6.50 1.21 9.92
N LEU A 86 -7.28 0.51 10.76
CA LEU A 86 -7.90 1.11 11.95
C LEU A 86 -6.87 1.57 12.98
N ALA A 87 -5.81 0.79 13.18
CA ALA A 87 -4.73 1.17 14.08
C ALA A 87 -3.98 2.42 13.57
N LEU A 88 -3.70 2.47 12.27
CA LEU A 88 -3.09 3.65 11.65
C LEU A 88 -4.02 4.87 11.71
N GLN A 89 -5.32 4.69 11.47
CA GLN A 89 -6.30 5.77 11.60
C GLN A 89 -6.33 6.33 13.01
N ASP A 90 -6.35 5.49 14.04
CA ASP A 90 -6.35 5.93 15.45
C ASP A 90 -5.09 6.76 15.76
N SER A 91 -3.92 6.34 15.33
CA SER A 91 -2.68 7.10 15.49
C SER A 91 -2.74 8.45 14.78
N LEU A 92 -3.15 8.47 13.51
CA LEU A 92 -3.27 9.69 12.71
C LEU A 92 -4.28 10.68 13.32
N GLU A 93 -5.46 10.23 13.73
CA GLU A 93 -6.51 11.11 14.23
C GLU A 93 -6.26 11.53 15.70
N ARG A 94 -5.95 10.59 16.57
CA ARG A 94 -5.90 10.84 18.00
C ARG A 94 -4.61 11.52 18.44
N LYS A 95 -3.45 11.05 17.95
CA LYS A 95 -2.15 11.62 18.31
C LYS A 95 -1.78 12.82 17.44
N HIS A 96 -1.91 12.69 16.11
CA HIS A 96 -1.41 13.69 15.17
C HIS A 96 -2.46 14.68 14.66
N LYS A 97 -3.74 14.52 15.05
CA LYS A 97 -4.88 15.41 14.72
C LYS A 97 -5.12 15.55 13.21
N LEU A 98 -4.83 14.48 12.44
CA LEU A 98 -5.04 14.43 11.01
C LEU A 98 -6.41 13.83 10.67
N ASN A 99 -7.19 14.51 9.83
CA ASN A 99 -8.48 14.00 9.40
C ASN A 99 -8.30 12.79 8.48
N THR A 100 -8.73 11.62 8.92
CA THR A 100 -8.54 10.36 8.20
C THR A 100 -9.87 9.64 7.98
N ARG A 101 -9.99 8.89 6.89
CA ARG A 101 -11.14 8.01 6.63
C ARG A 101 -10.67 6.67 6.11
N THR A 102 -11.13 5.60 6.75
CA THR A 102 -10.92 4.23 6.27
C THR A 102 -12.10 3.81 5.40
N LEU A 103 -11.79 3.37 4.18
CA LEU A 103 -12.73 2.85 3.19
C LEU A 103 -12.41 1.38 2.94
N SER A 104 -13.38 0.50 3.11
CA SER A 104 -13.20 -0.95 2.98
C SER A 104 -13.87 -1.49 1.72
N ALA A 105 -13.16 -2.35 0.99
CA ALA A 105 -13.71 -3.09 -0.15
C ALA A 105 -14.67 -4.21 0.28
N ILE A 106 -14.54 -4.72 1.52
CA ILE A 106 -15.51 -5.62 2.15
C ILE A 106 -16.46 -4.78 3.01
N ASN A 107 -17.74 -5.12 3.00
CA ASN A 107 -18.73 -4.37 3.74
C ASN A 107 -18.65 -4.65 5.26
N ILE A 108 -18.12 -3.70 6.01
CA ILE A 108 -17.94 -3.74 7.47
C ILE A 108 -18.37 -2.37 8.03
N GLN A 109 -19.63 -2.02 7.84
CA GLN A 109 -20.17 -0.67 8.07
C GLN A 109 -19.94 -0.11 9.48
N GLN A 110 -19.78 -0.97 10.49
CA GLN A 110 -19.57 -0.57 11.88
C GLN A 110 -18.18 0.02 12.13
N VAL A 111 -17.20 -0.26 11.26
CA VAL A 111 -15.80 0.11 11.50
C VAL A 111 -15.16 0.89 10.36
N ALA A 112 -15.68 0.78 9.13
CA ALA A 112 -15.13 1.47 7.96
C ALA A 112 -16.26 1.86 6.99
N GLU A 113 -16.07 2.94 6.26
CA GLU A 113 -16.99 3.30 5.18
C GLU A 113 -16.88 2.30 4.01
N PRO A 114 -17.99 1.94 3.34
CA PRO A 114 -17.91 1.17 2.10
C PRO A 114 -17.10 1.94 1.05
N TYR A 115 -16.18 1.24 0.37
CA TYR A 115 -15.42 1.85 -0.71
C TYR A 115 -16.33 2.22 -1.88
N ILE A 116 -16.36 3.49 -2.20
CA ILE A 116 -16.99 4.06 -3.39
C ILE A 116 -16.01 5.07 -3.99
N ARG A 117 -15.58 4.86 -5.24
CA ARG A 117 -14.57 5.68 -5.92
C ARG A 117 -14.78 7.19 -5.74
N ARG A 118 -15.99 7.69 -6.05
CA ARG A 118 -16.30 9.11 -5.92
C ARG A 118 -16.25 9.64 -4.49
N ARG A 119 -16.54 8.79 -3.50
CA ARG A 119 -16.42 9.14 -2.08
C ARG A 119 -14.96 9.27 -1.67
N ALA A 120 -14.09 8.35 -2.13
CA ALA A 120 -12.66 8.43 -1.89
C ALA A 120 -12.07 9.74 -2.45
N ILE A 121 -12.35 10.07 -3.71
CA ILE A 121 -11.92 11.32 -4.34
C ILE A 121 -12.41 12.53 -3.54
N ARG A 122 -13.68 12.57 -3.16
CA ARG A 122 -14.24 13.67 -2.36
C ARG A 122 -13.59 13.83 -0.98
N HIS A 123 -13.13 12.74 -0.36
CA HIS A 123 -12.37 12.83 0.88
C HIS A 123 -11.00 13.45 0.64
N LEU A 124 -10.28 13.01 -0.40
CA LEU A 124 -8.98 13.55 -0.78
C LEU A 124 -9.06 15.05 -1.10
N GLU A 125 -10.01 15.46 -1.92
CA GLU A 125 -10.27 16.87 -2.25
C GLU A 125 -10.57 17.76 -1.03
N LYS A 126 -11.08 17.16 0.06
CA LYS A 126 -11.29 17.85 1.34
C LYS A 126 -10.07 17.85 2.26
N GLY A 127 -8.91 17.44 1.76
CA GLY A 127 -7.67 17.33 2.52
C GLY A 127 -7.69 16.23 3.60
N ARG A 128 -8.54 15.20 3.43
CA ARG A 128 -8.57 14.03 4.31
C ARG A 128 -7.62 12.97 3.79
N ILE A 129 -6.91 12.30 4.69
CA ILE A 129 -6.17 11.08 4.36
C ILE A 129 -7.19 9.95 4.17
N VAL A 130 -7.03 9.17 3.11
CA VAL A 130 -7.90 8.02 2.84
C VAL A 130 -7.10 6.73 2.98
N LEU A 131 -7.51 5.87 3.92
CA LEU A 131 -6.97 4.53 4.08
C LEU A 131 -7.86 3.53 3.31
N PHE A 132 -7.25 2.76 2.42
CA PHE A 132 -7.94 1.71 1.67
C PHE A 132 -7.66 0.37 2.31
N ALA A 133 -8.70 -0.26 2.84
CA ALA A 133 -8.65 -1.55 3.51
C ALA A 133 -9.34 -2.64 2.69
N ALA A 134 -9.06 -3.90 3.00
CA ALA A 134 -9.59 -5.10 2.35
C ALA A 134 -9.21 -5.23 0.86
N GLY A 135 -8.12 -4.60 0.42
CA GLY A 135 -7.60 -4.74 -0.92
C GLY A 135 -8.62 -4.39 -2.02
N THR A 136 -8.89 -5.35 -2.92
CA THR A 136 -9.95 -5.25 -3.94
C THR A 136 -11.28 -5.84 -3.48
N GLY A 137 -11.31 -6.56 -2.36
CA GLY A 137 -12.46 -7.36 -1.91
C GLY A 137 -12.57 -8.72 -2.60
N ASN A 138 -11.64 -9.06 -3.50
CA ASN A 138 -11.64 -10.31 -4.25
C ASN A 138 -10.43 -11.18 -3.85
N PRO A 139 -10.64 -12.49 -3.60
CA PRO A 139 -9.54 -13.43 -3.45
C PRO A 139 -8.63 -13.49 -4.69
N PHE A 140 -7.46 -14.07 -4.54
CA PHE A 140 -6.44 -14.23 -5.60
C PHE A 140 -5.81 -12.93 -6.12
N VAL A 141 -6.11 -11.79 -5.51
CA VAL A 141 -5.57 -10.48 -5.86
C VAL A 141 -4.65 -9.99 -4.75
N THR A 142 -3.42 -9.61 -5.10
CA THR A 142 -2.45 -9.14 -4.12
C THR A 142 -2.71 -7.68 -3.69
N THR A 143 -2.03 -7.26 -2.62
CA THR A 143 -2.03 -5.85 -2.19
C THR A 143 -1.39 -4.95 -3.25
N ASP A 144 -0.41 -5.43 -4.01
CA ASP A 144 0.25 -4.64 -5.07
C ASP A 144 -0.73 -4.34 -6.21
N THR A 145 -1.43 -5.36 -6.72
CA THR A 145 -2.50 -5.18 -7.71
C THR A 145 -3.63 -4.29 -7.18
N GLY A 146 -4.03 -4.49 -5.92
CA GLY A 146 -5.01 -3.63 -5.26
C GLY A 146 -4.55 -2.17 -5.20
N SER A 147 -3.27 -1.92 -4.91
CA SER A 147 -2.71 -0.57 -4.86
C SER A 147 -2.68 0.11 -6.23
N ALA A 148 -2.27 -0.62 -7.28
CA ALA A 148 -2.30 -0.10 -8.65
C ALA A 148 -3.73 0.28 -9.07
N LEU A 149 -4.71 -0.61 -8.80
CA LEU A 149 -6.12 -0.32 -9.08
C LEU A 149 -6.62 0.92 -8.32
N ARG A 150 -6.37 1.01 -7.01
CA ARG A 150 -6.79 2.18 -6.22
C ARG A 150 -6.13 3.47 -6.69
N ALA A 151 -4.85 3.43 -7.08
CA ALA A 151 -4.17 4.60 -7.62
C ALA A 151 -4.85 5.13 -8.89
N LEU A 152 -5.20 4.25 -9.81
CA LEU A 152 -5.93 4.61 -11.03
C LEU A 152 -7.34 5.14 -10.72
N GLU A 153 -8.07 4.46 -9.85
CA GLU A 153 -9.45 4.83 -9.49
C GLU A 153 -9.54 6.21 -8.84
N ILE A 154 -8.56 6.59 -8.03
CA ILE A 154 -8.53 7.91 -7.39
C ILE A 154 -7.80 8.96 -8.24
N GLU A 155 -7.34 8.61 -9.44
CA GLU A 155 -6.58 9.50 -10.32
C GLU A 155 -5.30 10.03 -9.64
N ALA A 156 -4.53 9.12 -9.02
CA ALA A 156 -3.25 9.47 -8.42
C ALA A 156 -2.21 9.80 -9.50
N ASP A 157 -1.40 10.83 -9.26
CA ASP A 157 -0.28 11.19 -10.14
C ASP A 157 0.84 10.15 -10.06
N VAL A 158 0.97 9.47 -8.90
CA VAL A 158 2.03 8.49 -8.64
C VAL A 158 1.58 7.45 -7.60
N LEU A 159 2.04 6.23 -7.78
CA LEU A 159 2.03 5.17 -6.79
C LEU A 159 3.41 5.07 -6.13
N LEU A 160 3.49 5.37 -4.84
CA LEU A 160 4.69 5.16 -4.03
C LEU A 160 4.63 3.79 -3.38
N MET A 161 5.68 2.99 -3.57
CA MET A 161 5.82 1.65 -2.98
C MET A 161 6.89 1.68 -1.90
N ALA A 162 6.49 1.74 -0.65
CA ALA A 162 7.44 1.59 0.46
C ALA A 162 7.89 0.12 0.56
N LYS A 163 9.19 -0.08 0.44
CA LYS A 163 9.85 -1.39 0.56
C LYS A 163 10.62 -1.47 1.88
N ASN A 164 10.59 -2.63 2.50
CA ASN A 164 11.46 -2.91 3.63
C ASN A 164 12.83 -3.36 3.11
N ASP A 165 13.90 -2.87 3.73
CA ASP A 165 15.27 -3.34 3.56
C ASP A 165 15.96 -3.09 2.21
N VAL A 166 15.31 -2.43 1.24
CA VAL A 166 15.93 -2.03 -0.04
C VAL A 166 15.44 -0.65 -0.46
N ASP A 167 16.33 0.17 -0.98
CA ASP A 167 16.09 1.57 -1.34
C ASP A 167 15.73 1.77 -2.82
N GLY A 168 15.27 0.72 -3.49
CA GLY A 168 14.88 0.82 -4.90
C GLY A 168 14.77 -0.52 -5.61
N VAL A 169 14.78 -0.47 -6.94
CA VAL A 169 14.74 -1.62 -7.84
C VAL A 169 16.15 -1.97 -8.28
N TYR A 170 16.50 -3.24 -8.16
CA TYR A 170 17.81 -3.79 -8.51
C TYR A 170 17.70 -4.84 -9.60
N ASP A 171 18.79 -5.06 -10.34
CA ASP A 171 18.91 -6.12 -11.35
C ASP A 171 18.91 -7.52 -10.76
N LYS A 172 19.29 -7.65 -9.49
CA LYS A 172 19.31 -8.86 -8.66
C LYS A 172 19.09 -8.49 -7.19
N ASP A 173 18.87 -9.49 -6.35
CA ASP A 173 18.67 -9.26 -4.92
C ASP A 173 19.96 -8.74 -4.25
N PRO A 174 20.02 -7.49 -3.77
CA PRO A 174 21.21 -6.91 -3.15
C PRO A 174 21.57 -7.57 -1.81
N LYS A 175 20.65 -8.31 -1.19
CA LYS A 175 20.94 -9.10 0.02
C LYS A 175 21.73 -10.36 -0.28
N LEU A 176 21.56 -10.93 -1.47
CA LEU A 176 22.20 -12.17 -1.91
C LEU A 176 23.46 -11.89 -2.76
N ASP A 177 23.48 -10.82 -3.51
CA ASP A 177 24.57 -10.46 -4.41
C ASP A 177 24.98 -8.99 -4.23
N LYS A 178 26.15 -8.77 -3.63
CA LYS A 178 26.72 -7.44 -3.37
C LYS A 178 27.07 -6.66 -4.66
N SER A 179 27.08 -7.34 -5.82
CA SER A 179 27.29 -6.71 -7.13
C SER A 179 25.98 -6.26 -7.78
N ALA A 180 24.85 -6.32 -7.06
CA ALA A 180 23.56 -5.84 -7.54
C ALA A 180 23.61 -4.34 -7.85
N VAL A 181 23.06 -3.97 -9.01
CA VAL A 181 23.04 -2.58 -9.47
C VAL A 181 21.61 -2.05 -9.38
N ARG A 182 21.46 -0.91 -8.70
CA ARG A 182 20.19 -0.22 -8.61
C ARG A 182 19.87 0.52 -9.91
N TYR A 183 18.64 0.35 -10.40
CA TYR A 183 18.14 1.15 -11.50
C TYR A 183 17.72 2.54 -11.02
N GLU A 184 18.16 3.59 -11.69
CA GLU A 184 17.61 4.93 -11.51
C GLU A 184 16.19 5.03 -12.09
N SER A 185 15.99 4.38 -13.22
CA SER A 185 14.69 4.20 -13.87
C SER A 185 14.72 2.92 -14.71
N ILE A 186 13.56 2.29 -14.86
CA ILE A 186 13.39 1.11 -15.70
C ILE A 186 11.98 1.14 -16.30
N SER A 187 11.83 0.70 -17.55
CA SER A 187 10.51 0.56 -18.16
C SER A 187 9.74 -0.61 -17.55
N TYR A 188 8.41 -0.54 -17.56
CA TYR A 188 7.56 -1.66 -17.11
C TYR A 188 7.83 -2.93 -17.93
N LEU A 189 8.02 -2.78 -19.24
CA LEU A 189 8.30 -3.89 -20.13
C LEU A 189 9.62 -4.59 -19.75
N ASP A 190 10.71 -3.82 -19.55
CA ASP A 190 11.99 -4.39 -19.12
C ASP A 190 11.88 -5.07 -17.74
N ALA A 191 11.12 -4.48 -16.81
CA ALA A 191 10.91 -5.08 -15.48
C ALA A 191 10.18 -6.42 -15.56
N ILE A 192 9.20 -6.55 -16.47
CA ILE A 192 8.45 -7.78 -16.73
C ILE A 192 9.35 -8.80 -17.43
N GLU A 193 10.06 -8.42 -18.51
CA GLU A 193 10.94 -9.31 -19.27
C GLU A 193 12.06 -9.87 -18.41
N LYS A 194 12.67 -9.03 -17.57
CA LYS A 194 13.72 -9.42 -16.63
C LYS A 194 13.19 -10.14 -15.38
N ARG A 195 11.85 -10.29 -15.26
CA ARG A 195 11.18 -10.91 -14.11
C ARG A 195 11.64 -10.34 -12.76
N LEU A 196 11.82 -9.03 -12.70
CA LEU A 196 12.23 -8.38 -11.47
C LEU A 196 11.13 -8.47 -10.41
N LYS A 197 11.52 -8.81 -9.18
CA LYS A 197 10.58 -8.97 -8.04
C LYS A 197 10.23 -7.63 -7.38
N VAL A 198 9.82 -6.66 -8.19
CA VAL A 198 9.46 -5.31 -7.70
C VAL A 198 8.04 -5.25 -7.17
N MET A 199 7.11 -5.84 -7.92
CA MET A 199 5.71 -6.08 -7.55
C MET A 199 5.19 -7.25 -8.40
N ASP A 200 3.97 -7.71 -8.18
CA ASP A 200 3.43 -8.77 -9.01
C ASP A 200 3.18 -8.33 -10.46
N SER A 201 3.20 -9.29 -11.39
CA SER A 201 3.11 -9.02 -12.83
C SER A 201 1.78 -8.38 -13.24
N THR A 202 0.69 -8.68 -12.54
CA THR A 202 -0.63 -8.10 -12.80
C THR A 202 -0.62 -6.61 -12.47
N ALA A 203 -0.02 -6.22 -11.35
CA ALA A 203 0.14 -4.83 -10.95
C ALA A 203 1.06 -4.06 -11.92
N LEU A 204 2.19 -4.66 -12.36
CA LEU A 204 3.08 -4.05 -13.36
C LEU A 204 2.36 -3.83 -14.69
N SER A 205 1.60 -4.83 -15.18
CA SER A 205 0.84 -4.73 -16.42
C SER A 205 -0.23 -3.63 -16.35
N LEU A 206 -0.92 -3.53 -15.21
CA LEU A 206 -1.93 -2.48 -15.00
C LEU A 206 -1.29 -1.08 -14.99
N CYS A 207 -0.18 -0.90 -14.28
CA CYS A 207 0.56 0.37 -14.27
C CYS A 207 1.07 0.75 -15.67
N MET A 208 1.57 -0.24 -16.42
CA MET A 208 2.06 -0.06 -17.80
C MET A 208 0.94 0.40 -18.74
N GLU A 209 -0.19 -0.28 -18.74
CA GLU A 209 -1.32 -0.01 -19.64
C GLU A 209 -1.88 1.42 -19.46
N TYR A 210 -1.94 1.89 -18.21
CA TYR A 210 -2.48 3.21 -17.89
C TYR A 210 -1.40 4.29 -17.65
N ASN A 211 -0.13 3.98 -17.92
CA ASN A 211 1.01 4.91 -17.74
C ASN A 211 1.07 5.53 -16.33
N LEU A 212 0.70 4.77 -15.32
CA LEU A 212 0.79 5.23 -13.92
C LEU A 212 2.26 5.31 -13.51
N SER A 213 2.68 6.46 -12.97
CA SER A 213 4.04 6.59 -12.42
C SER A 213 4.20 5.73 -11.17
N LEU A 214 5.28 4.97 -11.08
CA LEU A 214 5.60 4.10 -9.95
C LEU A 214 6.99 4.44 -9.40
N ILE A 215 7.09 4.70 -8.11
CA ILE A 215 8.34 5.00 -7.42
C ILE A 215 8.47 4.07 -6.21
N HIS A 216 9.62 3.43 -6.06
CA HIS A 216 9.99 2.67 -4.87
C HIS A 216 10.75 3.56 -3.90
N ILE A 217 10.35 3.55 -2.62
CA ILE A 217 10.93 4.31 -1.52
C ILE A 217 11.27 3.43 -0.34
#